data_a76ce926195e77d10ec2174454842886
#
_entry.id   a76ce926195e77d10ec2174454842886
#
_cell.length_a   1.000
_cell.length_b   1.000
_cell.length_c   1.000
_cell.angle_alpha   90.00
_cell.angle_beta   90.00
_cell.angle_gamma   90.00
#
_symmetry.space_group_name_H-M   'P 1'
#
loop_
_entity.id
_entity.type
_entity.pdbx_description
1 polymer ?
#
loop_
_entity_poly.entity_id
_entity_poly.type
_entity_poly.pdbx_seq_one_letter_code
_entity_poly.pdbx_strand_id
1 'polypeptide(L)'
;TEMKPQKMTPAHHCADFAELVCSNSLRGDRLENAVGLLKEELRRLHSLILTCAEANRVEAGGALAVDRYGFSGMVTEKIKSHPNITVVEAEETEVPAGPVIIATGPLTSDAMSAAIQRYFGGQEYMSFFDAAAPLVTFSSIDMDKAWFASRYDRGDADYVNCAMDKDEYLAFVDALSSAEEAPVHGFEDKHVFEGCMPVEVMARRGVDTLRYGPLKPVGLKDPKTGHEPYAVVQLRRDNAAGSVYNIVGFQTHLKFPEQKRVFSMIPALHDAEFVRYGVMHRNTFLDSPRLLDRYYADRQNPLVAFAGQMTGVEGYVESTASGYLAGVSMAAKLKGEPLPDFPRETAIGALAAYISDTS
;
A
#
# COMPACT_ATOMS: atom_id res chain seq x y z
N THR A 1 -1.23 2.77 22.02
CA THR A 1 -0.26 1.65 22.12
C THR A 1 0.22 1.30 20.73
N GLU A 2 1.53 1.10 20.54
CA GLU A 2 2.18 0.67 19.30
C GLU A 2 3.23 -0.39 19.65
N MET A 3 3.24 -1.52 18.95
CA MET A 3 4.18 -2.60 19.27
C MET A 3 5.63 -2.33 18.83
N LYS A 4 5.83 -1.45 17.84
CA LYS A 4 7.17 -1.02 17.46
C LYS A 4 7.75 -0.03 18.49
N PRO A 5 9.04 -0.04 18.75
CA PRO A 5 10.07 -0.93 18.19
C PRO A 5 10.22 -2.27 18.92
N GLN A 6 9.45 -2.55 19.95
CA GLN A 6 9.61 -3.75 20.78
C GLN A 6 9.38 -5.04 19.98
N LYS A 7 8.43 -5.00 19.03
CA LYS A 7 8.12 -6.10 18.14
C LYS A 7 7.92 -5.58 16.71
N MET A 8 8.70 -6.09 15.79
CA MET A 8 8.63 -5.76 14.36
C MET A 8 7.89 -6.86 13.60
N THR A 9 7.19 -6.49 12.53
CA THR A 9 6.72 -7.48 11.54
C THR A 9 7.77 -7.67 10.45
N PRO A 10 7.72 -8.76 9.66
CA PRO A 10 8.66 -8.96 8.55
C PRO A 10 8.64 -7.86 7.48
N ALA A 11 7.58 -7.06 7.40
CA ALA A 11 7.42 -6.00 6.42
C ALA A 11 7.91 -4.62 6.89
N HIS A 12 8.04 -4.43 8.21
CA HIS A 12 8.51 -3.17 8.77
C HIS A 12 10.03 -3.12 8.86
N HIS A 13 10.62 -1.96 8.56
CA HIS A 13 12.06 -1.74 8.53
C HIS A 13 12.51 -0.58 9.43
N CYS A 14 11.57 0.21 9.95
CA CYS A 14 11.87 1.29 10.89
C CYS A 14 10.91 1.29 12.08
N ALA A 15 11.32 1.99 13.15
CA ALA A 15 10.52 2.14 14.37
C ALA A 15 9.41 3.19 14.24
N ASP A 16 9.40 3.97 13.18
CA ASP A 16 8.48 5.08 12.99
C ASP A 16 7.04 4.63 12.72
N PHE A 17 6.08 5.49 13.07
CA PHE A 17 4.66 5.27 12.75
C PHE A 17 4.39 5.49 11.27
N ALA A 18 3.29 4.96 10.79
CA ALA A 18 2.83 5.11 9.41
C ALA A 18 3.88 4.72 8.34
N GLU A 19 4.77 3.76 8.63
CA GLU A 19 5.68 3.23 7.63
C GLU A 19 4.91 2.64 6.46
N LEU A 20 5.23 3.11 5.24
CA LEU A 20 4.60 2.63 4.01
C LEU A 20 5.29 1.33 3.56
N VAL A 21 4.70 0.19 3.85
CA VAL A 21 5.36 -1.12 3.68
C VAL A 21 5.37 -1.65 2.25
N CYS A 22 4.33 -1.40 1.44
CA CYS A 22 4.25 -1.94 0.08
C CYS A 22 4.72 -0.96 -0.99
N SER A 23 4.34 0.31 -0.90
CA SER A 23 4.63 1.35 -1.89
C SER A 23 4.77 2.70 -1.20
N ASN A 24 5.58 3.60 -1.75
CA ASN A 24 5.67 4.98 -1.30
C ASN A 24 4.63 5.89 -1.96
N SER A 25 3.72 5.35 -2.76
CA SER A 25 2.69 6.09 -3.49
C SER A 25 1.36 6.07 -2.77
N LEU A 26 0.77 7.25 -2.62
CA LEU A 26 -0.61 7.46 -2.22
C LEU A 26 -1.54 7.54 -3.44
N ARG A 27 -1.15 6.96 -4.57
CA ARG A 27 -1.90 6.90 -5.85
C ARG A 27 -2.13 8.28 -6.50
N GLY A 28 -3.01 8.33 -7.52
CA GLY A 28 -3.31 9.52 -8.30
C GLY A 28 -3.84 10.69 -7.47
N ASP A 29 -3.38 11.91 -7.78
CA ASP A 29 -3.67 13.13 -6.99
C ASP A 29 -4.66 14.08 -7.69
N ARG A 30 -5.14 13.73 -8.87
CA ARG A 30 -6.08 14.54 -9.65
C ARG A 30 -7.50 14.37 -9.12
N LEU A 31 -8.27 15.46 -9.08
CA LEU A 31 -9.66 15.46 -8.58
C LEU A 31 -10.61 14.57 -9.39
N GLU A 32 -10.30 14.31 -10.66
CA GLU A 32 -11.11 13.44 -11.53
C GLU A 32 -10.98 11.95 -11.13
N ASN A 33 -10.06 11.61 -10.27
CA ASN A 33 -9.91 10.28 -9.71
C ASN A 33 -10.55 10.21 -8.32
N ALA A 34 -11.26 9.13 -8.02
CA ALA A 34 -11.91 8.93 -6.73
C ALA A 34 -10.93 9.09 -5.54
N VAL A 35 -9.71 8.54 -5.67
CA VAL A 35 -8.69 8.67 -4.62
C VAL A 35 -8.10 10.09 -4.54
N GLY A 36 -8.09 10.84 -5.63
CA GLY A 36 -7.72 12.26 -5.63
C GLY A 36 -8.77 13.13 -4.95
N LEU A 37 -10.05 12.86 -5.20
CA LEU A 37 -11.17 13.50 -4.49
C LEU A 37 -11.10 13.21 -2.98
N LEU A 38 -10.89 11.95 -2.60
CA LEU A 38 -10.76 11.55 -1.19
C LEU A 38 -9.61 12.29 -0.50
N LYS A 39 -8.46 12.48 -1.19
CA LYS A 39 -7.36 13.28 -0.67
C LYS A 39 -7.73 14.74 -0.47
N GLU A 40 -8.46 15.33 -1.42
CA GLU A 40 -8.89 16.72 -1.30
C GLU A 40 -9.84 16.92 -0.12
N GLU A 41 -10.76 15.98 0.11
CA GLU A 41 -11.61 16.00 1.30
C GLU A 41 -10.78 15.94 2.58
N LEU A 42 -9.79 15.03 2.65
CA LEU A 42 -8.89 14.90 3.78
C LEU A 42 -7.98 16.14 3.98
N ARG A 43 -7.57 16.83 2.90
CA ARG A 43 -6.84 18.11 2.99
C ARG A 43 -7.70 19.18 3.66
N ARG A 44 -8.95 19.32 3.24
CA ARG A 44 -9.92 20.28 3.83
C ARG A 44 -10.23 19.97 5.29
N LEU A 45 -10.13 18.72 5.68
CA LEU A 45 -10.27 18.25 7.06
C LEU A 45 -8.97 18.33 7.87
N HIS A 46 -7.92 18.93 7.31
CA HIS A 46 -6.60 19.06 7.96
C HIS A 46 -6.00 17.74 8.44
N SER A 47 -6.12 16.69 7.63
CA SER A 47 -5.54 15.38 7.94
C SER A 47 -4.04 15.47 8.21
N LEU A 48 -3.60 14.94 9.35
CA LEU A 48 -2.18 14.82 9.71
C LEU A 48 -1.40 14.06 8.64
N ILE A 49 -1.94 12.97 8.16
CA ILE A 49 -1.30 12.09 7.16
C ILE A 49 -1.09 12.86 5.85
N LEU A 50 -2.10 13.58 5.36
CA LEU A 50 -1.96 14.36 4.13
C LEU A 50 -0.98 15.53 4.31
N THR A 51 -1.02 16.20 5.47
CA THR A 51 -0.05 17.26 5.78
C THR A 51 1.40 16.76 5.75
N CYS A 52 1.66 15.59 6.35
CA CYS A 52 2.99 14.98 6.33
C CYS A 52 3.37 14.48 4.93
N ALA A 53 2.41 13.94 4.18
CA ALA A 53 2.66 13.47 2.82
C ALA A 53 3.05 14.61 1.86
N GLU A 54 2.35 15.74 1.92
CA GLU A 54 2.65 16.92 1.09
C GLU A 54 4.05 17.49 1.41
N ALA A 55 4.42 17.52 2.69
CA ALA A 55 5.73 18.00 3.12
C ALA A 55 6.90 17.09 2.70
N ASN A 56 6.63 15.83 2.39
CA ASN A 56 7.61 14.82 1.99
C ASN A 56 7.38 14.31 0.57
N ARG A 57 6.72 15.10 -0.28
CA ARG A 57 6.42 14.73 -1.67
C ARG A 57 7.71 14.48 -2.45
N VAL A 58 7.70 13.43 -3.26
CA VAL A 58 8.70 13.14 -4.30
C VAL A 58 8.03 13.11 -5.68
N GLU A 59 8.82 13.34 -6.72
CA GLU A 59 8.34 13.35 -8.11
C GLU A 59 7.79 11.97 -8.52
N ALA A 60 6.55 11.97 -9.00
CA ALA A 60 5.84 10.76 -9.43
C ALA A 60 4.71 11.08 -10.43
N GLY A 61 4.91 12.04 -11.32
CA GLY A 61 3.93 12.46 -12.34
C GLY A 61 2.62 12.91 -11.69
N GLY A 62 1.51 12.31 -12.10
CA GLY A 62 0.18 12.64 -11.56
C GLY A 62 -0.20 11.97 -10.24
N ALA A 63 0.75 11.30 -9.56
CA ALA A 63 0.53 10.68 -8.27
C ALA A 63 1.10 11.50 -7.11
N LEU A 64 0.57 11.31 -5.91
CA LEU A 64 1.21 11.74 -4.67
C LEU A 64 2.10 10.59 -4.19
N ALA A 65 3.41 10.70 -4.37
CA ALA A 65 4.39 9.81 -3.77
C ALA A 65 5.24 10.58 -2.75
N VAL A 66 5.80 9.88 -1.78
CA VAL A 66 6.53 10.49 -0.67
C VAL A 66 7.90 9.85 -0.47
N ASP A 67 8.83 10.63 0.10
CA ASP A 67 9.99 10.05 0.76
C ASP A 67 9.51 9.21 1.94
N ARG A 68 9.74 7.91 1.88
CA ARG A 68 9.17 6.93 2.82
C ARG A 68 9.58 7.21 4.27
N TYR A 69 10.85 7.50 4.48
CA TYR A 69 11.38 7.73 5.82
C TYR A 69 11.10 9.15 6.34
N GLY A 70 11.18 10.16 5.47
CA GLY A 70 10.80 11.53 5.82
C GLY A 70 9.35 11.63 6.24
N PHE A 71 8.46 10.94 5.51
CA PHE A 71 7.04 10.89 5.83
C PHE A 71 6.77 10.23 7.19
N SER A 72 7.27 9.01 7.41
CA SER A 72 7.02 8.28 8.67
C SER A 72 7.68 8.96 9.87
N GLY A 73 8.88 9.51 9.70
CA GLY A 73 9.56 10.30 10.74
C GLY A 73 8.77 11.54 11.15
N MET A 74 8.22 12.29 10.18
CA MET A 74 7.39 13.47 10.48
C MET A 74 6.07 13.11 11.17
N VAL A 75 5.41 12.03 10.76
CA VAL A 75 4.19 11.53 11.45
C VAL A 75 4.53 11.18 12.90
N THR A 76 5.62 10.45 13.11
CA THR A 76 6.09 10.02 14.42
C THR A 76 6.40 11.22 15.34
N GLU A 77 7.12 12.20 14.82
CA GLU A 77 7.45 13.43 15.55
C GLU A 77 6.19 14.16 16.00
N LYS A 78 5.24 14.40 15.06
CA LYS A 78 3.99 15.11 15.39
C LYS A 78 3.14 14.38 16.42
N ILE A 79 3.11 13.06 16.40
CA ILE A 79 2.37 12.28 17.40
C ILE A 79 3.08 12.31 18.75
N LYS A 80 4.40 12.04 18.80
CA LYS A 80 5.17 11.99 20.04
C LYS A 80 5.33 13.36 20.71
N SER A 81 5.33 14.44 19.95
CA SER A 81 5.41 15.82 20.48
C SER A 81 4.06 16.41 20.91
N HIS A 82 2.95 15.75 20.60
CA HIS A 82 1.63 16.28 20.91
C HIS A 82 1.33 16.20 22.42
N PRO A 83 0.98 17.30 23.10
CA PRO A 83 0.88 17.34 24.57
C PRO A 83 -0.21 16.43 25.16
N ASN A 84 -1.22 16.08 24.38
CA ASN A 84 -2.34 15.24 24.82
C ASN A 84 -2.21 13.78 24.37
N ILE A 85 -1.06 13.37 23.82
CA ILE A 85 -0.84 11.99 23.35
C ILE A 85 0.28 11.37 24.18
N THR A 86 -0.03 10.25 24.81
CA THR A 86 0.98 9.39 25.46
C THR A 86 1.17 8.14 24.60
N VAL A 87 2.38 7.94 24.10
CA VAL A 87 2.73 6.75 23.34
C VAL A 87 3.17 5.66 24.30
N VAL A 88 2.53 4.50 24.21
CA VAL A 88 2.92 3.28 24.92
C VAL A 88 3.50 2.29 23.92
N GLU A 89 4.81 2.05 24.02
CA GLU A 89 5.54 1.11 23.15
C GLU A 89 5.41 -0.31 23.70
N ALA A 90 4.32 -0.99 23.37
CA ALA A 90 4.02 -2.35 23.79
C ALA A 90 3.10 -3.04 22.79
N GLU A 91 3.17 -4.37 22.72
CA GLU A 91 2.16 -5.17 22.01
C GLU A 91 0.89 -5.24 22.85
N GLU A 92 -0.24 -4.81 22.27
CA GLU A 92 -1.56 -5.05 22.86
C GLU A 92 -2.05 -6.43 22.41
N THR A 93 -2.49 -7.24 23.36
CA THR A 93 -2.86 -8.63 23.12
C THR A 93 -4.32 -8.96 23.43
N GLU A 94 -5.06 -7.97 23.93
CA GLU A 94 -6.49 -8.08 24.23
C GLU A 94 -7.22 -6.84 23.70
N VAL A 95 -8.51 -6.98 23.40
CA VAL A 95 -9.36 -5.83 23.04
C VAL A 95 -9.69 -5.07 24.33
N PRO A 96 -9.25 -3.79 24.47
CA PRO A 96 -9.52 -3.02 25.70
C PRO A 96 -11.02 -2.81 25.93
N ALA A 97 -11.44 -2.82 27.18
CA ALA A 97 -12.85 -2.68 27.58
C ALA A 97 -13.38 -1.23 27.53
N GLY A 98 -12.49 -0.23 27.47
CA GLY A 98 -12.86 1.20 27.44
C GLY A 98 -13.06 1.74 26.04
N PRO A 99 -13.24 3.06 25.88
CA PRO A 99 -13.26 3.67 24.56
C PRO A 99 -11.94 3.39 23.83
N VAL A 100 -12.02 2.73 22.68
CA VAL A 100 -10.83 2.30 21.94
C VAL A 100 -11.08 2.34 20.43
N ILE A 101 -10.03 2.69 19.68
CA ILE A 101 -9.94 2.52 18.24
C ILE A 101 -8.78 1.59 17.96
N ILE A 102 -9.06 0.44 17.35
CA ILE A 102 -8.06 -0.54 16.95
C ILE A 102 -7.70 -0.26 15.48
N ALA A 103 -6.49 0.23 15.26
CA ALA A 103 -5.99 0.65 13.95
C ALA A 103 -4.64 -0.02 13.63
N THR A 104 -4.52 -1.29 13.96
CA THR A 104 -3.26 -2.06 13.85
C THR A 104 -2.89 -2.41 12.41
N GLY A 105 -3.77 -2.10 11.45
CA GLY A 105 -3.53 -2.28 10.03
C GLY A 105 -3.58 -3.75 9.57
N PRO A 106 -3.10 -4.03 8.36
CA PRO A 106 -3.18 -5.37 7.77
C PRO A 106 -2.22 -6.36 8.44
N LEU A 107 -1.15 -5.86 9.04
CA LEU A 107 -0.10 -6.64 9.71
C LEU A 107 -0.32 -6.71 11.22
N THR A 108 -1.57 -6.82 11.63
CA THR A 108 -1.96 -7.05 13.03
C THR A 108 -1.25 -8.30 13.58
N SER A 109 -0.71 -8.20 14.80
CA SER A 109 -0.02 -9.33 15.42
C SER A 109 -0.95 -10.52 15.64
N ASP A 110 -0.40 -11.72 15.66
CA ASP A 110 -1.17 -12.95 15.86
C ASP A 110 -1.96 -12.91 17.19
N ALA A 111 -1.35 -12.36 18.25
CA ALA A 111 -2.01 -12.23 19.56
C ALA A 111 -3.23 -11.31 19.50
N MET A 112 -3.08 -10.11 18.90
CA MET A 112 -4.19 -9.16 18.72
C MET A 112 -5.23 -9.71 17.73
N SER A 113 -4.82 -10.37 16.65
CA SER A 113 -5.74 -11.03 15.72
C SER A 113 -6.61 -12.07 16.44
N ALA A 114 -6.00 -12.92 17.28
CA ALA A 114 -6.72 -13.90 18.09
C ALA A 114 -7.65 -13.22 19.12
N ALA A 115 -7.23 -12.09 19.72
CA ALA A 115 -8.06 -11.34 20.66
C ALA A 115 -9.31 -10.75 19.97
N ILE A 116 -9.13 -10.16 18.80
CA ILE A 116 -10.25 -9.62 18.00
C ILE A 116 -11.21 -10.75 17.58
N GLN A 117 -10.66 -11.92 17.18
CA GLN A 117 -11.47 -13.08 16.85
C GLN A 117 -12.34 -13.55 18.05
N ARG A 118 -11.74 -13.61 19.24
CA ARG A 118 -12.51 -13.93 20.46
C ARG A 118 -13.56 -12.89 20.77
N TYR A 119 -13.24 -11.60 20.58
CA TYR A 119 -14.15 -10.48 20.81
C TYR A 119 -15.42 -10.60 19.96
N PHE A 120 -15.30 -11.00 18.70
CA PHE A 120 -16.42 -11.22 17.78
C PHE A 120 -16.99 -12.66 17.83
N GLY A 121 -16.74 -13.43 18.89
CA GLY A 121 -17.34 -14.73 19.12
C GLY A 121 -16.77 -15.87 18.26
N GLY A 122 -15.53 -15.76 17.82
CA GLY A 122 -14.83 -16.81 17.07
C GLY A 122 -15.20 -16.88 15.59
N GLN A 123 -15.82 -15.85 15.03
CA GLN A 123 -16.08 -15.77 13.59
C GLN A 123 -14.76 -15.74 12.81
N GLU A 124 -14.73 -16.47 11.71
CA GLU A 124 -13.55 -16.49 10.84
C GLU A 124 -13.31 -15.13 10.21
N TYR A 125 -12.07 -14.64 10.33
CA TYR A 125 -11.62 -13.51 9.55
C TYR A 125 -11.42 -13.93 8.11
N MET A 126 -11.74 -13.02 7.20
CA MET A 126 -11.27 -13.13 5.83
C MET A 126 -9.80 -12.70 5.81
N SER A 127 -8.96 -13.53 5.23
CA SER A 127 -7.54 -13.22 5.04
C SER A 127 -7.26 -13.15 3.55
N PHE A 128 -6.42 -12.20 3.14
CA PHE A 128 -5.86 -12.18 1.79
C PHE A 128 -4.36 -11.96 1.87
N PHE A 129 -3.67 -12.29 0.81
CA PHE A 129 -2.24 -12.07 0.71
C PHE A 129 -1.96 -10.85 -0.13
N ASP A 130 -1.08 -9.98 0.37
CA ASP A 130 -0.55 -8.82 -0.32
C ASP A 130 0.95 -8.99 -0.51
N ALA A 131 1.51 -8.42 -1.56
CA ALA A 131 2.91 -8.51 -1.87
C ALA A 131 3.52 -7.12 -2.06
N ALA A 132 4.74 -6.92 -1.54
CA ALA A 132 5.53 -5.73 -1.78
C ALA A 132 6.40 -5.91 -3.04
N ALA A 133 6.62 -4.82 -3.76
CA ALA A 133 7.55 -4.78 -4.88
C ALA A 133 8.99 -4.49 -4.42
N PRO A 134 10.01 -5.00 -5.14
CA PRO A 134 11.41 -4.77 -4.78
C PRO A 134 11.86 -3.33 -5.07
N LEU A 135 12.92 -2.93 -4.36
CA LEU A 135 13.61 -1.65 -4.51
C LEU A 135 15.03 -1.89 -5.03
N VAL A 136 15.47 -1.05 -5.97
CA VAL A 136 16.84 -1.08 -6.54
C VAL A 136 17.54 0.27 -6.38
N THR A 137 18.88 0.27 -6.33
CA THR A 137 19.65 1.52 -6.34
C THR A 137 19.63 2.13 -7.74
N PHE A 138 19.55 3.47 -7.83
CA PHE A 138 19.59 4.17 -9.11
C PHE A 138 20.93 3.96 -9.84
N SER A 139 22.04 3.97 -9.09
CA SER A 139 23.39 3.79 -9.63
C SER A 139 23.62 2.45 -10.32
N SER A 140 22.78 1.44 -10.04
CA SER A 140 22.86 0.10 -10.64
C SER A 140 21.95 -0.09 -11.86
N ILE A 141 21.18 0.94 -12.25
CA ILE A 141 20.33 0.92 -13.44
C ILE A 141 21.17 1.30 -14.66
N ASP A 142 21.17 0.47 -15.69
CA ASP A 142 21.82 0.77 -16.98
C ASP A 142 20.99 1.80 -17.76
N MET A 143 21.35 3.07 -17.60
CA MET A 143 20.65 4.17 -18.26
C MET A 143 20.90 4.22 -19.77
N ASP A 144 21.83 3.44 -20.31
CA ASP A 144 21.95 3.23 -21.75
C ASP A 144 20.82 2.36 -22.32
N LYS A 145 20.08 1.65 -21.46
CA LYS A 145 18.92 0.80 -21.82
C LYS A 145 17.62 1.30 -21.23
N ALA A 146 17.65 2.49 -20.63
CA ALA A 146 16.49 3.12 -20.00
C ALA A 146 16.43 4.61 -20.31
N TRP A 147 15.28 5.22 -20.07
CA TRP A 147 15.09 6.67 -20.23
C TRP A 147 14.06 7.21 -19.26
N PHE A 148 14.14 8.50 -18.98
CA PHE A 148 13.13 9.20 -18.21
C PHE A 148 11.98 9.65 -19.12
N ALA A 149 10.75 9.30 -18.77
CA ALA A 149 9.52 9.78 -19.38
C ALA A 149 8.30 9.52 -18.52
N SER A 150 7.25 10.30 -18.72
CA SER A 150 5.91 10.01 -18.22
C SER A 150 5.00 9.58 -19.37
N ARG A 151 4.07 8.68 -19.08
CA ARG A 151 3.16 8.10 -20.08
C ARG A 151 2.29 9.18 -20.73
N TYR A 152 2.26 9.19 -22.06
CA TYR A 152 1.55 10.19 -22.88
C TYR A 152 2.07 11.62 -22.68
N ASP A 153 3.32 11.80 -22.27
CA ASP A 153 3.93 13.09 -21.94
C ASP A 153 3.10 13.93 -20.95
N ARG A 154 2.43 13.25 -20.03
CA ARG A 154 1.58 13.88 -19.01
C ARG A 154 2.35 14.11 -17.71
N GLY A 155 2.69 15.38 -17.46
CA GLY A 155 3.51 15.79 -16.31
C GLY A 155 5.01 15.70 -16.64
N ASP A 156 5.84 15.72 -15.60
CA ASP A 156 7.29 15.67 -15.74
C ASP A 156 7.77 14.25 -16.06
N ALA A 157 8.99 14.11 -16.56
CA ALA A 157 9.60 12.83 -16.93
C ALA A 157 10.11 12.07 -15.69
N ASP A 158 9.21 11.66 -14.80
CA ASP A 158 9.52 11.20 -13.43
C ASP A 158 9.79 9.70 -13.30
N TYR A 159 9.47 8.92 -14.35
CA TYR A 159 9.67 7.48 -14.34
C TYR A 159 10.87 7.09 -15.18
N VAL A 160 11.70 6.18 -14.66
CA VAL A 160 12.68 5.47 -15.47
C VAL A 160 11.96 4.34 -16.19
N ASN A 161 12.08 4.28 -17.51
CA ASN A 161 11.41 3.30 -18.36
C ASN A 161 12.46 2.34 -18.94
N CYS A 162 12.33 1.06 -18.65
CA CYS A 162 13.22 0.00 -19.08
C CYS A 162 12.54 -0.78 -20.20
N ALA A 163 13.04 -0.66 -21.42
CA ALA A 163 12.51 -1.34 -22.60
C ALA A 163 12.85 -2.83 -22.59
N MET A 164 11.96 -3.60 -23.18
CA MET A 164 12.20 -4.99 -23.58
C MET A 164 11.71 -5.18 -25.01
N ASP A 165 12.49 -5.88 -25.83
CA ASP A 165 12.02 -6.38 -27.10
C ASP A 165 11.14 -7.64 -26.92
N LYS A 166 10.69 -8.22 -28.02
CA LYS A 166 9.78 -9.37 -27.97
C LYS A 166 10.46 -10.61 -27.40
N ASP A 167 11.69 -10.88 -27.79
CA ASP A 167 12.39 -12.10 -27.39
C ASP A 167 12.82 -12.03 -25.92
N GLU A 168 13.30 -10.86 -25.49
CA GLU A 168 13.59 -10.54 -24.08
C GLU A 168 12.35 -10.69 -23.21
N TYR A 169 11.22 -10.15 -23.66
CA TYR A 169 9.96 -10.25 -22.92
C TYR A 169 9.47 -11.70 -22.80
N LEU A 170 9.50 -12.47 -23.90
CA LEU A 170 9.05 -13.87 -23.88
C LEU A 170 9.93 -14.72 -22.96
N ALA A 171 11.26 -14.54 -23.01
CA ALA A 171 12.19 -15.20 -22.11
C ALA A 171 11.96 -14.81 -20.64
N PHE A 172 11.68 -13.53 -20.39
CA PHE A 172 11.36 -13.03 -19.05
C PHE A 172 10.06 -13.65 -18.51
N VAL A 173 8.98 -13.67 -19.30
CA VAL A 173 7.67 -14.24 -18.88
C VAL A 173 7.79 -15.74 -18.60
N ASP A 174 8.54 -16.48 -19.42
CA ASP A 174 8.79 -17.92 -19.20
C ASP A 174 9.55 -18.15 -17.88
N ALA A 175 10.64 -17.43 -17.67
CA ALA A 175 11.43 -17.51 -16.44
C ALA A 175 10.62 -17.09 -15.21
N LEU A 176 9.80 -16.05 -15.31
CA LEU A 176 8.94 -15.56 -14.24
C LEU A 176 7.86 -16.58 -13.87
N SER A 177 7.21 -17.18 -14.88
CA SER A 177 6.13 -18.15 -14.69
C SER A 177 6.59 -19.45 -14.05
N SER A 178 7.86 -19.82 -14.27
CA SER A 178 8.50 -21.06 -13.77
C SER A 178 9.32 -20.86 -12.51
N ALA A 179 9.47 -19.61 -12.02
CA ALA A 179 10.31 -19.29 -10.86
C ALA A 179 9.77 -19.88 -9.56
N GLU A 180 10.67 -20.19 -8.63
CA GLU A 180 10.31 -20.72 -7.33
C GLU A 180 9.73 -19.65 -6.40
N GLU A 181 8.58 -19.99 -5.83
CA GLU A 181 7.89 -19.13 -4.85
C GLU A 181 8.38 -19.44 -3.42
N ALA A 182 8.33 -18.44 -2.55
CA ALA A 182 8.52 -18.63 -1.13
C ALA A 182 7.33 -19.42 -0.54
N PRO A 183 7.55 -20.31 0.43
CA PRO A 183 6.46 -21.05 1.05
C PRO A 183 5.52 -20.09 1.76
N VAL A 184 4.24 -20.18 1.47
CA VAL A 184 3.18 -19.46 2.20
C VAL A 184 2.84 -20.29 3.45
N HIS A 185 3.11 -19.75 4.64
CA HIS A 185 2.72 -20.38 5.89
C HIS A 185 1.28 -20.02 6.23
N GLY A 186 0.38 -21.00 6.14
CA GLY A 186 -1.04 -20.86 6.52
C GLY A 186 -1.97 -21.38 5.45
N PHE A 187 -3.12 -21.89 5.90
CA PHE A 187 -4.09 -22.64 5.09
C PHE A 187 -4.49 -21.92 3.79
N GLU A 188 -4.25 -22.60 2.71
CA GLU A 188 -5.07 -22.93 1.52
C GLU A 188 -6.00 -21.89 0.90
N ASP A 189 -5.88 -20.60 1.05
CA ASP A 189 -6.64 -19.75 0.16
C ASP A 189 -5.75 -18.88 -0.71
N LYS A 190 -5.71 -19.28 -2.01
CA LYS A 190 -5.08 -18.57 -3.11
C LYS A 190 -5.83 -17.28 -3.47
N HIS A 191 -6.53 -16.66 -2.53
CA HIS A 191 -7.17 -15.38 -2.74
C HIS A 191 -6.12 -14.27 -2.62
N VAL A 192 -5.50 -14.00 -3.76
CA VAL A 192 -4.65 -12.82 -3.93
C VAL A 192 -5.57 -11.66 -4.31
N PHE A 193 -5.41 -10.54 -3.63
CA PHE A 193 -6.15 -9.33 -3.97
C PHE A 193 -5.77 -8.83 -5.38
N GLU A 194 -6.76 -8.55 -6.23
CA GLU A 194 -6.52 -8.15 -7.64
C GLU A 194 -5.63 -6.90 -7.76
N GLY A 195 -5.74 -5.94 -6.86
CA GLY A 195 -4.95 -4.69 -6.89
C GLY A 195 -3.48 -4.86 -6.52
N CYS A 196 -3.13 -5.95 -5.83
CA CYS A 196 -1.75 -6.28 -5.41
C CYS A 196 -1.32 -7.65 -5.89
N MET A 197 -1.88 -8.11 -7.01
CA MET A 197 -1.57 -9.42 -7.59
C MET A 197 -0.09 -9.56 -7.90
N PRO A 198 0.57 -10.63 -7.44
CA PRO A 198 1.96 -10.88 -7.75
C PRO A 198 2.21 -10.99 -9.25
N VAL A 199 3.33 -10.44 -9.70
CA VAL A 199 3.67 -10.35 -11.12
C VAL A 199 3.79 -11.73 -11.77
N GLU A 200 4.28 -12.75 -11.05
CA GLU A 200 4.34 -14.14 -11.50
C GLU A 200 2.94 -14.76 -11.65
N VAL A 201 1.99 -14.40 -10.80
CA VAL A 201 0.59 -14.86 -10.93
C VAL A 201 -0.06 -14.25 -12.17
N MET A 202 0.19 -12.95 -12.42
CA MET A 202 -0.26 -12.31 -13.66
C MET A 202 0.35 -12.96 -14.91
N ALA A 203 1.64 -13.27 -14.88
CA ALA A 203 2.33 -13.92 -15.99
C ALA A 203 1.72 -15.28 -16.36
N ARG A 204 1.31 -16.07 -15.37
CA ARG A 204 0.66 -17.39 -15.58
C ARG A 204 -0.75 -17.30 -16.15
N ARG A 205 -1.42 -16.15 -16.06
CA ARG A 205 -2.74 -15.93 -16.67
C ARG A 205 -2.71 -15.84 -18.18
N GLY A 206 -1.54 -15.57 -18.76
CA GLY A 206 -1.33 -15.51 -20.20
C GLY A 206 -0.12 -14.67 -20.58
N VAL A 207 0.52 -15.05 -21.69
CA VAL A 207 1.78 -14.44 -22.15
C VAL A 207 1.69 -12.93 -22.34
N ASP A 208 0.54 -12.39 -22.74
CA ASP A 208 0.35 -10.95 -22.96
C ASP A 208 -0.22 -10.20 -21.75
N THR A 209 -0.57 -10.90 -20.66
CA THR A 209 -1.22 -10.28 -19.49
C THR A 209 -0.42 -9.11 -18.95
N LEU A 210 0.89 -9.26 -18.81
CA LEU A 210 1.74 -8.19 -18.29
C LEU A 210 1.82 -6.98 -19.23
N ARG A 211 1.72 -7.18 -20.55
CA ARG A 211 1.73 -6.09 -21.55
C ARG A 211 0.44 -5.26 -21.56
N TYR A 212 -0.65 -5.80 -21.05
CA TYR A 212 -1.90 -5.06 -20.80
C TYR A 212 -2.00 -4.54 -19.36
N GLY A 213 -1.05 -4.91 -18.51
CA GLY A 213 -0.93 -4.55 -17.11
C GLY A 213 0.32 -3.71 -16.81
N PRO A 214 1.18 -4.17 -15.87
CA PRO A 214 2.31 -3.39 -15.37
C PRO A 214 3.39 -3.10 -16.41
N LEU A 215 3.55 -3.93 -17.45
CA LEU A 215 4.55 -3.76 -18.50
C LEU A 215 3.98 -3.15 -19.79
N LYS A 216 2.86 -2.45 -19.70
CA LYS A 216 2.20 -1.85 -20.85
C LYS A 216 3.12 -0.82 -21.53
N PRO A 217 3.40 -0.94 -22.86
CA PRO A 217 4.28 -0.02 -23.58
C PRO A 217 3.57 1.27 -24.04
N VAL A 218 2.26 1.23 -24.18
CA VAL A 218 1.45 2.28 -24.82
C VAL A 218 1.66 3.65 -24.16
N GLY A 219 1.95 4.65 -24.97
CA GLY A 219 2.21 6.02 -24.54
C GLY A 219 3.64 6.27 -24.05
N LEU A 220 4.57 5.33 -24.26
CA LEU A 220 5.98 5.46 -23.94
C LEU A 220 6.81 5.19 -25.21
N LYS A 221 7.45 6.22 -25.76
CA LYS A 221 8.33 6.09 -26.92
C LYS A 221 9.78 6.05 -26.45
N ASP A 222 10.51 5.05 -26.90
CA ASP A 222 11.95 4.98 -26.69
C ASP A 222 12.62 6.08 -27.54
N PRO A 223 13.37 7.03 -26.95
CA PRO A 223 14.02 8.12 -27.65
C PRO A 223 15.08 7.64 -28.66
N LYS A 224 15.63 6.43 -28.50
CA LYS A 224 16.63 5.87 -29.41
C LYS A 224 16.01 5.31 -30.70
N THR A 225 14.83 4.74 -30.60
CA THR A 225 14.15 4.12 -31.75
C THR A 225 13.02 4.97 -32.32
N GLY A 226 12.47 5.90 -31.52
CA GLY A 226 11.30 6.71 -31.85
C GLY A 226 9.98 5.94 -31.80
N HIS A 227 9.99 4.65 -31.40
CA HIS A 227 8.84 3.76 -31.35
C HIS A 227 8.54 3.30 -29.94
N GLU A 228 7.31 2.81 -29.72
CA GLU A 228 6.94 2.10 -28.51
C GLU A 228 7.63 0.73 -28.49
N PRO A 229 8.34 0.36 -27.40
CA PRO A 229 8.93 -0.97 -27.24
C PRO A 229 7.87 -2.06 -27.19
N TYR A 230 8.28 -3.33 -27.23
CA TYR A 230 7.35 -4.45 -27.06
C TYR A 230 6.75 -4.49 -25.65
N ALA A 231 7.55 -4.25 -24.62
CA ALA A 231 7.13 -4.08 -23.25
C ALA A 231 8.01 -3.06 -22.52
N VAL A 232 7.50 -2.45 -21.43
CA VAL A 232 8.24 -1.46 -20.65
C VAL A 232 8.02 -1.71 -19.17
N VAL A 233 9.10 -1.87 -18.42
CA VAL A 233 9.09 -1.85 -16.95
C VAL A 233 9.33 -0.42 -16.50
N GLN A 234 8.47 0.10 -15.63
CA GLN A 234 8.61 1.44 -15.06
C GLN A 234 9.20 1.38 -13.65
N LEU A 235 10.15 2.26 -13.38
CA LEU A 235 10.70 2.45 -12.05
C LEU A 235 10.30 3.83 -11.55
N ARG A 236 9.89 3.91 -10.28
CA ARG A 236 9.49 5.15 -9.62
C ARG A 236 10.43 5.46 -8.47
N ARG A 237 10.79 6.72 -8.33
CA ARG A 237 11.59 7.24 -7.21
C ARG A 237 10.94 6.87 -5.86
N ASP A 238 11.72 6.33 -4.94
CA ASP A 238 11.26 5.90 -3.60
C ASP A 238 11.74 6.83 -2.47
N ASN A 239 12.73 7.68 -2.73
CA ASN A 239 13.23 8.65 -1.75
C ASN A 239 13.54 10.02 -2.40
N ALA A 240 13.61 11.08 -1.58
CA ALA A 240 13.87 12.43 -2.05
C ALA A 240 15.25 12.60 -2.73
N ALA A 241 16.25 11.83 -2.29
CA ALA A 241 17.59 11.84 -2.89
C ALA A 241 17.63 11.25 -4.31
N GLY A 242 16.57 10.55 -4.76
CA GLY A 242 16.54 9.87 -6.06
C GLY A 242 17.55 8.73 -6.18
N SER A 243 18.01 8.19 -5.07
CA SER A 243 19.00 7.12 -5.02
C SER A 243 18.41 5.71 -5.03
N VAL A 244 17.10 5.58 -4.75
CA VAL A 244 16.38 4.30 -4.67
C VAL A 244 15.11 4.39 -5.51
N TYR A 245 14.83 3.33 -6.26
CA TYR A 245 13.68 3.21 -7.16
C TYR A 245 12.89 1.93 -6.90
N ASN A 246 11.56 2.07 -6.92
CA ASN A 246 10.62 0.96 -6.82
C ASN A 246 10.30 0.41 -8.22
N ILE A 247 10.34 -0.90 -8.40
CA ILE A 247 9.91 -1.55 -9.65
C ILE A 247 8.37 -1.61 -9.64
N VAL A 248 7.74 -0.75 -10.42
CA VAL A 248 6.29 -0.56 -10.39
C VAL A 248 5.55 -1.79 -10.91
N GLY A 249 4.60 -2.29 -10.12
CA GLY A 249 3.80 -3.45 -10.49
C GLY A 249 4.49 -4.81 -10.32
N PHE A 250 5.64 -4.84 -9.67
CA PHE A 250 6.41 -6.07 -9.40
C PHE A 250 6.21 -6.59 -7.96
N GLN A 251 5.01 -6.47 -7.44
CA GLN A 251 4.64 -7.22 -6.24
C GLN A 251 4.91 -8.70 -6.50
N THR A 252 5.58 -9.38 -5.56
CA THR A 252 6.01 -10.76 -5.77
C THR A 252 6.19 -11.53 -4.48
N HIS A 253 5.98 -12.84 -4.52
CA HIS A 253 6.34 -13.77 -3.45
C HIS A 253 7.40 -14.80 -3.90
N LEU A 254 8.10 -14.52 -5.00
CA LEU A 254 9.25 -15.32 -5.40
C LEU A 254 10.32 -15.34 -4.30
N LYS A 255 11.05 -16.43 -4.19
CA LYS A 255 12.25 -16.49 -3.36
C LYS A 255 13.26 -15.42 -3.76
N PHE A 256 13.99 -14.84 -2.81
CA PHE A 256 14.96 -13.75 -3.09
C PHE A 256 15.97 -14.07 -4.21
N PRO A 257 16.56 -15.28 -4.27
CA PRO A 257 17.44 -15.64 -5.38
C PRO A 257 16.72 -15.62 -6.74
N GLU A 258 15.47 -16.05 -6.78
CA GLU A 258 14.65 -16.03 -7.99
C GLU A 258 14.28 -14.60 -8.41
N GLN A 259 13.94 -13.72 -7.47
CA GLN A 259 13.72 -12.32 -7.77
C GLN A 259 14.95 -11.70 -8.44
N LYS A 260 16.14 -11.93 -7.88
CA LYS A 260 17.39 -11.45 -8.47
C LYS A 260 17.59 -12.04 -9.86
N ARG A 261 17.47 -13.35 -10.01
CA ARG A 261 17.69 -14.05 -11.29
C ARG A 261 16.75 -13.56 -12.38
N VAL A 262 15.44 -13.50 -12.08
CA VAL A 262 14.42 -13.19 -13.07
C VAL A 262 14.39 -11.69 -13.40
N PHE A 263 14.43 -10.82 -12.38
CA PHE A 263 14.33 -9.37 -12.63
C PHE A 263 15.59 -8.79 -13.27
N SER A 264 16.76 -9.44 -13.09
CA SER A 264 17.99 -9.10 -13.83
C SER A 264 17.94 -9.50 -15.32
N MET A 265 16.92 -10.21 -15.79
CA MET A 265 16.69 -10.43 -17.21
C MET A 265 16.15 -9.20 -17.94
N ILE A 266 15.63 -8.22 -17.23
CA ILE A 266 15.26 -6.93 -17.77
C ILE A 266 16.55 -6.19 -18.15
N PRO A 267 16.78 -5.81 -19.43
CA PRO A 267 18.09 -5.33 -19.89
C PRO A 267 18.70 -4.19 -19.07
N ALA A 268 17.88 -3.23 -18.66
CA ALA A 268 18.34 -2.11 -17.84
C ALA A 268 18.61 -2.48 -16.36
N LEU A 269 18.16 -3.66 -15.92
CA LEU A 269 18.31 -4.15 -14.55
C LEU A 269 19.28 -5.35 -14.44
N HIS A 270 20.08 -5.61 -15.47
CA HIS A 270 20.97 -6.76 -15.51
C HIS A 270 21.91 -6.80 -14.29
N ASP A 271 22.48 -5.68 -13.93
CA ASP A 271 23.39 -5.52 -12.79
C ASP A 271 22.74 -4.84 -11.59
N ALA A 272 21.39 -4.85 -11.50
CA ALA A 272 20.67 -4.15 -10.47
C ALA A 272 21.03 -4.62 -9.05
N GLU A 273 21.27 -3.65 -8.18
CA GLU A 273 21.48 -3.87 -6.74
C GLU A 273 20.15 -3.69 -6.01
N PHE A 274 19.64 -4.79 -5.46
CA PHE A 274 18.39 -4.80 -4.71
C PHE A 274 18.63 -4.31 -3.28
N VAL A 275 18.06 -3.14 -2.96
CA VAL A 275 18.03 -2.58 -1.60
C VAL A 275 17.06 -3.36 -0.73
N ARG A 276 15.94 -3.78 -1.32
CA ARG A 276 14.92 -4.58 -0.69
C ARG A 276 14.30 -5.53 -1.71
N TYR A 277 14.09 -6.77 -1.32
CA TYR A 277 13.33 -7.74 -2.10
C TYR A 277 11.83 -7.58 -1.83
N GLY A 278 11.04 -8.01 -2.80
CA GLY A 278 9.60 -8.18 -2.62
C GLY A 278 9.31 -9.28 -1.59
N VAL A 279 8.30 -9.07 -0.79
CA VAL A 279 7.82 -10.03 0.21
C VAL A 279 6.31 -10.09 0.20
N MET A 280 5.76 -11.28 0.48
CA MET A 280 4.32 -11.47 0.65
C MET A 280 3.95 -11.36 2.13
N HIS A 281 2.82 -10.73 2.40
CA HIS A 281 2.26 -10.64 3.75
C HIS A 281 0.86 -11.23 3.77
N ARG A 282 0.51 -11.86 4.87
CA ARG A 282 -0.87 -12.20 5.17
C ARG A 282 -1.54 -10.98 5.78
N ASN A 283 -2.59 -10.48 5.12
CA ASN A 283 -3.44 -9.42 5.62
C ASN A 283 -4.69 -10.03 6.24
N THR A 284 -5.11 -9.50 7.37
CA THR A 284 -6.34 -9.93 8.04
C THR A 284 -7.33 -8.76 8.01
N PHE A 285 -8.59 -9.03 7.67
CA PHE A 285 -9.64 -8.03 7.70
C PHE A 285 -10.96 -8.59 8.27
N LEU A 286 -11.80 -7.66 8.74
CA LEU A 286 -13.09 -7.95 9.33
C LEU A 286 -14.18 -8.05 8.25
N ASP A 287 -15.20 -8.85 8.51
CA ASP A 287 -16.48 -8.78 7.78
C ASP A 287 -17.25 -7.53 8.25
N SER A 288 -16.73 -6.35 7.86
CA SER A 288 -17.19 -5.05 8.34
C SER A 288 -18.68 -4.82 8.09
N PRO A 289 -19.28 -5.20 6.95
CA PRO A 289 -20.72 -5.01 6.75
C PRO A 289 -21.58 -5.60 7.86
N ARG A 290 -21.18 -6.73 8.43
CA ARG A 290 -21.90 -7.37 9.53
C ARG A 290 -21.53 -6.83 10.89
N LEU A 291 -20.26 -6.46 11.09
CA LEU A 291 -19.71 -6.16 12.40
C LEU A 291 -19.72 -4.66 12.73
N LEU A 292 -19.52 -3.79 11.74
CA LEU A 292 -19.29 -2.37 11.97
C LEU A 292 -20.43 -1.49 11.43
N ASP A 293 -20.64 -0.35 12.07
CA ASP A 293 -21.51 0.70 11.59
C ASP A 293 -20.73 1.64 10.63
N ARG A 294 -21.43 2.63 10.04
CA ARG A 294 -20.83 3.64 9.13
C ARG A 294 -19.74 4.52 9.77
N TYR A 295 -19.60 4.47 11.08
CA TYR A 295 -18.58 5.18 11.86
C TYR A 295 -17.44 4.26 12.28
N TYR A 296 -17.37 3.08 11.68
CA TYR A 296 -16.38 2.04 11.99
C TYR A 296 -16.46 1.51 13.43
N ALA A 297 -17.51 1.81 14.16
CA ALA A 297 -17.74 1.27 15.50
C ALA A 297 -18.44 -0.10 15.45
N ASP A 298 -18.12 -0.95 16.41
CA ASP A 298 -18.81 -2.20 16.62
C ASP A 298 -20.32 -1.94 16.84
N ARG A 299 -21.17 -2.62 16.09
CA ARG A 299 -22.63 -2.48 16.16
C ARG A 299 -23.19 -2.84 17.54
N GLN A 300 -22.48 -3.71 18.30
CA GLN A 300 -22.91 -4.15 19.64
C GLN A 300 -22.28 -3.28 20.75
N ASN A 301 -21.08 -2.72 20.52
CA ASN A 301 -20.40 -1.88 21.48
C ASN A 301 -19.84 -0.60 20.81
N PRO A 302 -20.62 0.49 20.76
CA PRO A 302 -20.21 1.71 20.06
C PRO A 302 -18.97 2.42 20.62
N LEU A 303 -18.43 1.95 21.75
CA LEU A 303 -17.16 2.46 22.33
C LEU A 303 -15.94 1.67 21.86
N VAL A 304 -16.11 0.65 21.06
CA VAL A 304 -15.04 -0.07 20.38
C VAL A 304 -15.15 0.20 18.89
N ALA A 305 -14.11 0.73 18.28
CA ALA A 305 -14.06 0.99 16.85
C ALA A 305 -12.80 0.38 16.22
N PHE A 306 -12.89 0.13 14.93
CA PHE A 306 -11.78 -0.41 14.13
C PHE A 306 -11.49 0.57 13.00
N ALA A 307 -10.24 0.65 12.53
CA ALA A 307 -9.89 1.56 11.46
C ALA A 307 -8.76 1.01 10.57
N GLY A 308 -8.68 1.56 9.37
CA GLY A 308 -7.66 1.19 8.40
C GLY A 308 -8.01 -0.09 7.65
N GLN A 309 -7.01 -0.64 6.99
CA GLN A 309 -7.17 -1.75 6.05
C GLN A 309 -7.81 -3.00 6.68
N MET A 310 -7.64 -3.21 7.98
CA MET A 310 -8.33 -4.31 8.69
C MET A 310 -9.86 -4.24 8.63
N THR A 311 -10.44 -3.10 8.28
CA THR A 311 -11.90 -2.95 8.09
C THR A 311 -12.36 -3.23 6.66
N GLY A 312 -11.49 -3.75 5.78
CA GLY A 312 -11.81 -4.01 4.38
C GLY A 312 -11.67 -2.79 3.46
N VAL A 313 -11.30 -1.61 4.00
CA VAL A 313 -10.89 -0.50 3.14
C VAL A 313 -9.49 -0.75 2.60
N GLU A 314 -9.26 -0.44 1.34
CA GLU A 314 -8.00 -0.75 0.69
C GLU A 314 -7.28 0.48 0.19
N GLY A 315 -6.05 0.63 0.68
CA GLY A 315 -5.13 1.72 0.36
C GLY A 315 -4.86 2.63 1.55
N TYR A 316 -3.74 3.34 1.45
CA TYR A 316 -3.29 4.25 2.53
C TYR A 316 -4.21 5.44 2.75
N VAL A 317 -4.79 5.98 1.66
CA VAL A 317 -5.70 7.15 1.72
C VAL A 317 -7.04 6.73 2.28
N GLU A 318 -7.57 5.59 1.86
CA GLU A 318 -8.80 4.99 2.36
C GLU A 318 -8.66 4.62 3.85
N SER A 319 -7.51 4.06 4.24
CA SER A 319 -7.19 3.79 5.65
C SER A 319 -7.12 5.08 6.48
N THR A 320 -6.55 6.15 5.90
CA THR A 320 -6.52 7.47 6.54
C THR A 320 -7.94 8.02 6.75
N ALA A 321 -8.81 7.90 5.75
CA ALA A 321 -10.20 8.35 5.84
C ALA A 321 -10.98 7.58 6.90
N SER A 322 -10.82 6.25 6.94
CA SER A 322 -11.47 5.42 7.96
C SER A 322 -11.01 5.78 9.37
N GLY A 323 -9.70 5.96 9.56
CA GLY A 323 -9.13 6.39 10.85
C GLY A 323 -9.59 7.77 11.27
N TYR A 324 -9.68 8.72 10.33
CA TYR A 324 -10.22 10.05 10.57
C TYR A 324 -11.67 9.98 11.06
N LEU A 325 -12.53 9.27 10.32
CA LEU A 325 -13.95 9.16 10.66
C LEU A 325 -14.17 8.42 11.99
N ALA A 326 -13.46 7.34 12.23
CA ALA A 326 -13.51 6.63 13.53
C ALA A 326 -13.09 7.55 14.69
N GLY A 327 -12.00 8.32 14.49
CA GLY A 327 -11.48 9.24 15.50
C GLY A 327 -12.46 10.38 15.86
N VAL A 328 -12.96 11.11 14.86
CA VAL A 328 -13.89 12.23 15.11
C VAL A 328 -15.23 11.74 15.65
N SER A 329 -15.70 10.57 15.21
CA SER A 329 -16.96 9.98 15.71
C SER A 329 -16.82 9.51 17.15
N MET A 330 -15.72 8.87 17.51
CA MET A 330 -15.44 8.49 18.90
C MET A 330 -15.34 9.72 19.80
N ALA A 331 -14.64 10.77 19.35
CA ALA A 331 -14.53 12.01 20.11
C ALA A 331 -15.91 12.69 20.34
N ALA A 332 -16.76 12.72 19.32
CA ALA A 332 -18.12 13.24 19.44
C ALA A 332 -18.96 12.42 20.45
N LYS A 333 -18.90 11.08 20.37
CA LYS A 333 -19.58 10.18 21.33
C LYS A 333 -19.15 10.46 22.77
N LEU A 334 -17.84 10.59 23.02
CA LEU A 334 -17.31 10.82 24.35
C LEU A 334 -17.68 12.19 24.92
N LYS A 335 -17.88 13.20 24.08
CA LYS A 335 -18.32 14.53 24.47
C LYS A 335 -19.84 14.67 24.54
N GLY A 336 -20.61 13.68 24.10
CA GLY A 336 -22.06 13.77 23.98
C GLY A 336 -22.50 14.72 22.87
N GLU A 337 -21.65 14.95 21.87
CA GLU A 337 -21.92 15.79 20.70
C GLU A 337 -22.60 14.99 19.59
N PRO A 338 -23.34 15.62 18.65
CA PRO A 338 -23.86 14.94 17.48
C PRO A 338 -22.72 14.31 16.67
N LEU A 339 -22.98 13.12 16.14
CA LEU A 339 -22.02 12.45 15.26
C LEU A 339 -21.82 13.23 13.97
N PRO A 340 -20.61 13.30 13.40
CA PRO A 340 -20.36 14.00 12.15
C PRO A 340 -21.13 13.33 11.02
N ASP A 341 -21.78 14.14 10.19
CA ASP A 341 -22.46 13.64 8.99
C ASP A 341 -21.57 13.83 7.76
N PHE A 342 -21.21 12.72 7.15
CA PHE A 342 -20.53 12.67 5.86
C PHE A 342 -21.53 12.11 4.84
N PRO A 343 -22.10 12.97 3.96
CA PRO A 343 -23.06 12.55 2.95
C PRO A 343 -22.48 11.49 2.00
N ARG A 344 -23.32 10.60 1.49
CA ARG A 344 -22.89 9.53 0.54
C ARG A 344 -22.31 10.09 -0.77
N GLU A 345 -22.58 11.34 -1.08
CA GLU A 345 -22.02 12.08 -2.23
C GLU A 345 -20.57 12.48 -2.05
N THR A 346 -20.05 12.42 -0.82
CA THR A 346 -18.62 12.61 -0.55
C THR A 346 -17.86 11.29 -0.66
N ALA A 347 -16.57 11.35 -0.98
CA ALA A 347 -15.75 10.15 -1.08
C ALA A 347 -15.61 9.45 0.29
N ILE A 348 -15.46 10.21 1.39
CA ILE A 348 -15.44 9.67 2.77
C ILE A 348 -16.77 9.02 3.11
N GLY A 349 -17.89 9.69 2.83
CA GLY A 349 -19.23 9.17 3.13
C GLY A 349 -19.59 7.94 2.29
N ALA A 350 -19.21 7.91 1.02
CA ALA A 350 -19.37 6.74 0.16
C ALA A 350 -18.59 5.54 0.67
N LEU A 351 -17.33 5.74 1.06
CA LEU A 351 -16.48 4.69 1.62
C LEU A 351 -17.08 4.13 2.93
N ALA A 352 -17.53 5.01 3.83
CA ALA A 352 -18.16 4.64 5.09
C ALA A 352 -19.48 3.87 4.87
N ALA A 353 -20.26 4.26 3.88
CA ALA A 353 -21.47 3.55 3.51
C ALA A 353 -21.14 2.16 2.95
N TYR A 354 -20.16 2.07 2.05
CA TYR A 354 -19.73 0.81 1.43
C TYR A 354 -19.33 -0.25 2.45
N ILE A 355 -18.47 0.09 3.43
CA ILE A 355 -17.96 -0.88 4.41
C ILE A 355 -19.02 -1.32 5.43
N SER A 356 -20.13 -0.60 5.56
CA SER A 356 -21.20 -0.90 6.50
C SER A 356 -22.49 -1.41 5.82
N ASP A 357 -22.49 -1.55 4.50
CA ASP A 357 -23.65 -2.03 3.73
C ASP A 357 -23.78 -3.55 3.87
N THR A 358 -24.95 -3.99 4.28
CA THR A 358 -25.29 -5.42 4.45
C THR A 358 -26.09 -5.99 3.27
N SER A 359 -26.35 -5.18 2.21
CA SER A 359 -27.11 -5.62 1.03
C SER A 359 -26.36 -6.48 0.04
#